data_50697f030d25b84ad71a11ba29472799
#
_entry.id   50697f030d25b84ad71a11ba29472799
#
_cell.length_a   1.000
_cell.length_b   1.000
_cell.length_c   1.000
_cell.angle_alpha   90.00
_cell.angle_beta   90.00
_cell.angle_gamma   90.00
#
_symmetry.space_group_name_H-M   'P 1'
#
loop_
_entity.id
_entity.type
_entity.pdbx_description
1 polymer ?
#
loop_
_entity_poly.entity_id
_entity_poly.type
_entity_poly.pdbx_seq_one_letter_code
_entity_poly.pdbx_strand_id
1 'polypeptide(L)' 'MSELRLVQGLQRVAETADWLLIDTAAGIHDSVLKLLMAAQEVILVATPEPTSLVDAYAMVKVLHLREAN' A
#
# COMPACT_ATOMS: atom_id res chain seq x y z
N MET A 1 -16.00 7.82 -2.47
CA MET A 1 -14.89 8.33 -3.31
C MET A 1 -14.22 7.17 -4.00
N SER A 2 -13.98 7.28 -5.30
CA SER A 2 -13.27 6.21 -6.00
C SER A 2 -11.79 6.22 -5.63
N GLU A 3 -11.16 5.05 -5.69
CA GLU A 3 -9.73 4.93 -5.40
C GLU A 3 -8.89 5.77 -6.36
N LEU A 4 -9.34 5.89 -7.61
CA LEU A 4 -8.64 6.69 -8.60
C LEU A 4 -8.60 8.17 -8.21
N ARG A 5 -9.72 8.72 -7.75
CA ARG A 5 -9.78 10.10 -7.28
C ARG A 5 -8.90 10.33 -6.06
N LEU A 6 -8.89 9.36 -5.15
CA LEU A 6 -8.05 9.42 -3.97
C LEU A 6 -6.57 9.46 -4.36
N VAL A 7 -6.14 8.59 -5.26
CA VAL A 7 -4.76 8.55 -5.73
C VAL A 7 -4.37 9.87 -6.41
N GLN A 8 -5.25 10.40 -7.26
CA GLN A 8 -5.00 11.68 -7.94
C GLN A 8 -4.87 12.84 -6.95
N GLY A 9 -5.72 12.86 -5.91
CA GLY A 9 -5.64 13.87 -4.85
C GLY A 9 -4.33 13.78 -4.08
N LEU A 10 -3.89 12.55 -3.75
CA LEU A 10 -2.63 12.32 -3.06
C LEU A 10 -1.44 12.75 -3.91
N GLN A 11 -1.49 12.52 -5.22
CA GLN A 11 -0.43 12.96 -6.13
C GLN A 11 -0.28 14.47 -6.16
N ARG A 12 -1.40 15.21 -6.09
CA ARG A 12 -1.36 16.68 -6.02
C ARG A 12 -0.71 17.15 -4.72
N VAL A 13 -1.04 16.53 -3.60
CA VAL A 13 -0.42 16.85 -2.31
C VAL A 13 1.08 16.57 -2.37
N ALA A 14 1.47 15.45 -2.98
CA ALA A 14 2.87 15.07 -3.10
C ALA A 14 3.71 16.10 -3.85
N GLU A 15 3.11 16.83 -4.79
CA GLU A 15 3.83 17.85 -5.55
C GLU A 15 4.32 19.01 -4.66
N THR A 16 3.67 19.25 -3.53
CA THR A 16 3.99 20.33 -2.61
C THR A 16 4.70 19.87 -1.34
N ALA A 17 4.89 18.58 -1.17
CA ALA A 17 5.50 17.99 0.02
C ALA A 17 6.79 17.27 -0.34
N ASP A 18 7.76 17.28 0.58
CA ASP A 18 8.98 16.48 0.43
C ASP A 18 8.70 15.00 0.63
N TRP A 19 7.81 14.68 1.57
CA TRP A 19 7.41 13.31 1.89
C TRP A 19 5.91 13.22 2.05
N LEU A 20 5.33 12.16 1.52
CA LEU A 20 3.92 11.83 1.73
C LEU A 20 3.84 10.42 2.29
N LEU A 21 3.41 10.31 3.54
CA LEU A 21 3.24 9.02 4.20
C LEU A 21 1.76 8.68 4.26
N ILE A 22 1.40 7.51 3.79
CA ILE A 22 0.02 7.03 3.77
C ILE A 22 -0.07 5.82 4.69
N ASP A 23 -0.84 5.96 5.77
CA ASP A 23 -1.11 4.86 6.69
C ASP A 23 -2.38 4.16 6.22
N THR A 24 -2.25 2.92 5.79
CA THR A 24 -3.37 2.17 5.23
C THR A 24 -4.03 1.28 6.27
N ALA A 25 -5.29 0.91 6.00
CA ALA A 25 -5.97 -0.09 6.81
C ALA A 25 -5.27 -1.44 6.67
N ALA A 26 -5.45 -2.30 7.69
CA ALA A 26 -4.92 -3.66 7.65
C ALA A 26 -5.64 -4.48 6.59
N GLY A 27 -4.95 -5.49 6.07
CA GLY A 27 -5.51 -6.47 5.14
C GLY A 27 -5.07 -6.26 3.70
N ILE A 28 -5.58 -7.13 2.83
CA ILE A 28 -5.22 -7.15 1.41
C ILE A 28 -6.42 -6.83 0.52
N HIS A 29 -7.26 -5.88 0.98
CA HIS A 29 -8.39 -5.41 0.19
C HIS A 29 -7.92 -4.65 -1.05
N ASP A 30 -8.72 -4.67 -2.11
CA ASP A 30 -8.37 -4.01 -3.36
C ASP A 30 -8.04 -2.53 -3.21
N SER A 31 -8.76 -1.81 -2.36
CA SER A 31 -8.49 -0.39 -2.14
C SER A 31 -7.10 -0.16 -1.53
N VAL A 32 -6.69 -1.01 -0.59
CA VAL A 32 -5.35 -0.96 0.01
C VAL A 32 -4.30 -1.26 -1.04
N LEU A 33 -4.50 -2.33 -1.83
CA LEU A 33 -3.55 -2.74 -2.86
C LEU A 33 -3.35 -1.65 -3.92
N LYS A 34 -4.41 -0.97 -4.32
CA LYS A 34 -4.32 0.12 -5.28
C LYS A 34 -3.50 1.28 -4.75
N LEU A 35 -3.65 1.62 -3.46
CA LEU A 35 -2.83 2.64 -2.83
C LEU A 35 -1.36 2.23 -2.77
N LEU A 36 -1.09 0.98 -2.39
CA LEU A 36 0.28 0.47 -2.31
C LEU A 36 0.97 0.47 -3.67
N MET A 37 0.25 0.09 -4.72
CA MET A 37 0.82 0.07 -6.06
C MET A 37 1.06 1.46 -6.63
N ALA A 38 0.34 2.47 -6.15
CA ALA A 38 0.56 3.85 -6.55
C ALA A 38 1.75 4.50 -5.82
N ALA A 39 2.18 3.94 -4.71
CA ALA A 39 3.29 4.48 -3.92
C ALA A 39 4.63 4.17 -4.59
N GLN A 40 5.61 5.06 -4.41
CA GLN A 40 6.97 4.83 -4.88
C GLN A 40 7.67 3.78 -4.04
N GLU A 41 7.41 3.76 -2.74
CA GLU A 41 7.97 2.79 -1.82
C GLU A 41 6.89 2.32 -0.86
N VAL A 42 6.99 1.09 -0.43
CA VAL A 42 6.08 0.49 0.53
C VAL A 42 6.90 0.03 1.74
N ILE A 43 6.48 0.45 2.93
CA ILE A 43 7.06 0.00 4.18
C ILE A 43 6.09 -1.00 4.80
N LEU A 44 6.54 -2.23 4.96
CA LEU A 44 5.75 -3.28 5.56
C LEU A 44 6.20 -3.50 6.99
N VAL A 45 5.27 -3.30 7.93
CA VAL A 45 5.56 -3.47 9.36
C VAL A 45 5.00 -4.81 9.81
N ALA A 46 5.84 -5.62 10.43
CA ALA A 46 5.44 -6.92 10.95
C ALA A 46 6.08 -7.15 12.32
N THR A 47 5.40 -7.94 13.15
CA THR A 47 5.93 -8.40 14.43
C THR A 47 6.35 -9.86 14.32
N PRO A 48 7.13 -10.42 15.27
CA PRO A 48 7.53 -11.82 15.21
C PRO A 48 6.41 -12.81 15.53
N GLU A 49 5.19 -12.35 15.78
CA GLU A 49 4.05 -13.22 16.02
C GLU A 49 3.68 -13.97 14.73
N PRO A 50 3.32 -15.28 14.82
CA PRO A 50 3.05 -16.08 13.61
C PRO A 50 1.99 -15.49 12.69
N THR A 51 0.88 -14.97 13.24
CA THR A 51 -0.18 -14.36 12.43
C THR A 51 0.30 -13.13 11.68
N SER A 52 1.12 -12.31 12.33
CA SER A 52 1.68 -11.11 11.70
C SER A 52 2.61 -11.48 10.55
N LEU A 53 3.44 -12.48 10.73
CA LEU A 53 4.37 -12.94 9.69
C LEU A 53 3.63 -13.53 8.50
N VAL A 54 2.56 -14.28 8.74
CA VAL A 54 1.74 -14.83 7.66
C VAL A 54 1.07 -13.72 6.87
N ASP A 55 0.51 -12.72 7.55
CA ASP A 55 -0.14 -11.58 6.91
C ASP A 55 0.87 -10.77 6.08
N ALA A 56 2.06 -10.53 6.63
CA ALA A 56 3.12 -9.82 5.92
C ALA A 56 3.57 -10.58 4.67
N TYR A 57 3.75 -11.88 4.78
CA TYR A 57 4.11 -12.72 3.64
C TYR A 57 3.04 -12.68 2.56
N ALA A 58 1.77 -12.78 2.94
CA ALA A 58 0.65 -12.72 2.01
C ALA A 58 0.63 -11.39 1.26
N MET A 59 0.88 -10.28 1.94
CA MET A 59 0.93 -8.96 1.33
C MET A 59 2.05 -8.87 0.29
N VAL A 60 3.24 -9.31 0.63
CA VAL A 60 4.39 -9.31 -0.29
C VAL A 60 4.09 -10.14 -1.52
N LYS A 61 3.51 -11.32 -1.33
CA LYS A 61 3.18 -12.23 -2.42
C LYS A 61 2.15 -11.63 -3.37
N VAL A 62 1.10 -11.02 -2.83
CA VAL A 62 0.04 -10.41 -3.64
C VAL A 62 0.59 -9.23 -4.42
N LEU A 63 1.39 -8.37 -3.80
CA LEU A 63 2.00 -7.23 -4.47
C LEU A 63 2.94 -7.68 -5.59
N HIS A 64 3.75 -8.70 -5.33
CA HIS A 64 4.64 -9.26 -6.34
C HIS A 64 3.87 -9.80 -7.56
N LEU A 65 2.79 -10.52 -7.31
CA LEU A 65 1.97 -11.05 -8.40
C LEU A 65 1.32 -9.95 -9.22
N ARG A 66 0.87 -8.86 -8.59
CA ARG A 66 0.27 -7.74 -9.30
C ARG A 66 1.29 -6.98 -10.14
N GLU A 67 2.51 -6.82 -9.65
CA GLU A 67 3.58 -6.18 -10.41
C GLU A 67 4.02 -7.01 -11.61
N ALA A 68 3.95 -8.34 -11.51
CA ALA A 68 4.35 -9.23 -12.58
C ALA A 68 3.37 -9.22 -13.76
N ASN A 69 2.18 -8.71 -13.56
CA ASN A 69 1.18 -8.55 -14.60
C ASN A 69 1.22 -7.10 -15.12
#